data_32a546600c62ac46db51ecb9e523594a
#
_entry.id   32a546600c62ac46db51ecb9e523594a
#
_cell.length_a   1.000
_cell.length_b   1.000
_cell.length_c   1.000
_cell.angle_alpha   90.00
_cell.angle_beta   90.00
_cell.angle_gamma   90.00
#
_symmetry.space_group_name_H-M   'P 1'
#
loop_
_entity.id
_entity.type
_entity.pdbx_description
1 polymer ?
#
loop_
_entity_poly.entity_id
_entity_poly.type
_entity_poly.pdbx_seq_one_letter_code
_entity_poly.pdbx_strand_id
1 'polypeptide(L)'
;MPNLISVRGPHARGVMDFIRIQWNMGNSCNYKCEYCPDILHDGTKPWMNLDVYLNTIDRLCTYYNSIGKRTDFELIGGEVTVIPGFEEIVKKISEYNSSSVVYTNASRTLKWWSKAKQYMDSVVLTYHPLTQDKEHFLAIINEIKEDVKIDINIAGIGGRIEELGDFAEECRDLFKDCEHNYYYNVSICVKTMYKKLLGRHSKQETYWNYTDRELEILQKPGVKPMPMEPVEHNTDDTEHEEPDHTAWMTEFLYDDGTKKYVQHHQIIDQQLNGFKGMKCHLGFESLNIDASGEMYSSWCGAVNFGNISHSDWSIPKSITVCPFDFCNNISDISITKTV
;
A
#
# COMPACT_ATOMS: atom_id res chain seq x y z
N MET A 1 23.76 21.18 -18.78
CA MET A 1 23.43 20.14 -17.81
C MET A 1 23.04 18.90 -18.60
N PRO A 2 23.41 17.70 -18.17
CA PRO A 2 23.01 16.47 -18.87
C PRO A 2 21.48 16.31 -18.86
N ASN A 3 20.95 15.69 -19.91
CA ASN A 3 19.52 15.47 -20.06
C ASN A 3 19.13 14.16 -19.39
N LEU A 4 17.98 14.15 -18.69
CA LEU A 4 17.41 12.94 -18.11
C LEU A 4 16.90 12.04 -19.25
N ILE A 5 17.36 10.78 -19.29
CA ILE A 5 16.94 9.81 -20.32
C ILE A 5 16.11 8.67 -19.75
N SER A 6 16.24 8.36 -18.45
CA SER A 6 15.44 7.30 -17.81
C SER A 6 15.26 7.55 -16.32
N VAL A 7 14.09 7.16 -15.84
CA VAL A 7 13.75 7.02 -14.41
C VAL A 7 13.39 5.56 -14.17
N ARG A 8 14.06 4.89 -13.23
CA ARG A 8 13.89 3.47 -12.95
C ARG A 8 13.66 3.26 -11.48
N GLY A 9 12.42 2.95 -11.12
CA GLY A 9 12.07 2.55 -9.77
C GLY A 9 12.38 1.07 -9.48
N PRO A 10 11.97 0.57 -8.30
CA PRO A 10 12.20 -0.81 -7.89
C PRO A 10 11.72 -1.86 -8.90
N HIS A 11 10.60 -1.61 -9.60
CA HIS A 11 10.10 -2.49 -10.67
C HIS A 11 11.10 -2.68 -11.82
N ALA A 12 11.60 -1.59 -12.38
CA ALA A 12 12.55 -1.65 -13.49
C ALA A 12 13.93 -2.17 -13.09
N ARG A 13 14.23 -2.20 -11.81
CA ARG A 13 15.49 -2.70 -11.25
C ARG A 13 15.40 -4.15 -10.78
N GLY A 14 14.27 -4.82 -11.01
CA GLY A 14 14.06 -6.23 -10.65
C GLY A 14 13.79 -6.48 -9.15
N VAL A 15 13.62 -5.44 -8.34
CA VAL A 15 13.26 -5.55 -6.92
C VAL A 15 11.79 -5.94 -6.75
N MET A 16 10.96 -5.54 -7.72
CA MET A 16 9.52 -5.82 -7.75
C MET A 16 9.15 -6.39 -9.12
N ASP A 17 8.63 -7.59 -9.16
CA ASP A 17 8.27 -8.32 -10.38
C ASP A 17 6.76 -8.38 -10.66
N PHE A 18 5.98 -7.56 -9.96
CA PHE A 18 4.53 -7.55 -10.02
C PHE A 18 3.98 -6.20 -10.53
N ILE A 19 2.74 -6.21 -11.00
CA ILE A 19 1.96 -4.99 -11.15
C ILE A 19 1.14 -4.73 -9.89
N ARG A 20 1.25 -3.51 -9.35
CA ARG A 20 0.42 -3.08 -8.23
C ARG A 20 -0.94 -2.61 -8.73
N ILE A 21 -1.99 -3.22 -8.23
CA ILE A 21 -3.38 -2.87 -8.53
C ILE A 21 -4.01 -2.30 -7.26
N GLN A 22 -4.07 -0.99 -7.17
CA GLN A 22 -4.69 -0.33 -6.04
C GLN A 22 -6.18 -0.21 -6.30
N TRP A 23 -7.00 -0.88 -5.50
CA TRP A 23 -8.44 -0.98 -5.70
C TRP A 23 -9.21 -0.41 -4.51
N ASN A 24 -9.83 0.75 -4.72
CA ASN A 24 -10.81 1.27 -3.78
C ASN A 24 -12.17 0.59 -4.05
N MET A 25 -12.55 -0.33 -3.15
CA MET A 25 -13.70 -1.21 -3.32
C MET A 25 -15.03 -0.55 -2.91
N GLY A 26 -15.06 0.75 -2.64
CA GLY A 26 -16.22 1.50 -2.19
C GLY A 26 -15.94 2.24 -0.88
N ASN A 27 -16.86 3.09 -0.46
CA ASN A 27 -16.70 3.92 0.72
C ASN A 27 -17.73 3.62 1.84
N SER A 28 -18.29 2.41 1.86
CA SER A 28 -19.11 1.96 2.97
C SER A 28 -18.23 1.40 4.10
N CYS A 29 -18.46 1.85 5.33
CA CYS A 29 -17.73 1.40 6.51
C CYS A 29 -18.72 1.11 7.64
N ASN A 30 -18.41 0.11 8.47
CA ASN A 30 -19.18 -0.20 9.66
C ASN A 30 -18.81 0.68 10.87
N TYR A 31 -17.72 1.47 10.78
CA TYR A 31 -17.34 2.49 11.74
C TYR A 31 -17.68 3.89 11.21
N LYS A 32 -17.88 4.83 12.15
CA LYS A 32 -18.13 6.25 11.89
C LYS A 32 -17.14 7.08 12.71
N CYS A 33 -15.84 6.91 12.42
CA CYS A 33 -14.79 7.61 13.13
C CYS A 33 -14.83 9.09 12.79
N GLU A 34 -14.93 9.98 13.78
CA GLU A 34 -15.07 11.43 13.60
C GLU A 34 -13.89 12.08 12.85
N TYR A 35 -12.71 11.48 12.95
CA TYR A 35 -11.48 11.95 12.26
C TYR A 35 -11.33 11.36 10.85
N CYS A 36 -12.19 10.46 10.43
CA CYS A 36 -12.19 9.93 9.08
C CYS A 36 -12.99 10.88 8.17
N PRO A 37 -12.44 11.36 7.05
CA PRO A 37 -13.19 12.19 6.12
C PRO A 37 -14.46 11.48 5.62
N ASP A 38 -15.61 12.18 5.64
CA ASP A 38 -16.90 11.60 5.25
C ASP A 38 -16.87 10.87 3.91
N ILE A 39 -16.18 11.41 2.93
CA ILE A 39 -16.03 10.81 1.59
C ILE A 39 -15.46 9.40 1.60
N LEU A 40 -14.80 8.98 2.70
CA LEU A 40 -14.22 7.64 2.85
C LEU A 40 -15.18 6.65 3.54
N HIS A 41 -16.29 7.12 4.12
CA HIS A 41 -17.20 6.23 4.88
C HIS A 41 -18.69 6.63 4.80
N ASP A 42 -19.07 7.56 3.93
CA ASP A 42 -20.45 8.06 3.82
C ASP A 42 -21.41 7.11 3.08
N GLY A 43 -20.87 6.05 2.46
CA GLY A 43 -21.65 5.06 1.73
C GLY A 43 -22.22 5.55 0.39
N THR A 44 -21.80 6.73 -0.09
CA THR A 44 -22.26 7.27 -1.39
C THR A 44 -21.75 6.49 -2.59
N LYS A 45 -20.70 5.71 -2.40
CA LYS A 45 -20.15 4.77 -3.37
C LYS A 45 -20.23 3.35 -2.81
N PRO A 46 -21.41 2.71 -2.92
CA PRO A 46 -21.66 1.39 -2.35
C PRO A 46 -20.81 0.32 -3.04
N TRP A 47 -20.70 -0.82 -2.38
CA TRP A 47 -20.04 -1.98 -2.95
C TRP A 47 -20.71 -2.45 -4.22
N MET A 48 -19.92 -2.98 -5.14
CA MET A 48 -20.40 -3.61 -6.37
C MET A 48 -20.91 -5.02 -6.09
N ASN A 49 -21.59 -5.60 -7.08
CA ASN A 49 -21.93 -7.01 -7.02
C ASN A 49 -20.68 -7.88 -7.00
N LEU A 50 -20.72 -8.99 -6.28
CA LEU A 50 -19.61 -9.93 -6.16
C LEU A 50 -19.05 -10.36 -7.52
N ASP A 51 -19.91 -10.66 -8.50
CA ASP A 51 -19.51 -11.05 -9.84
C ASP A 51 -18.63 -10.02 -10.55
N VAL A 52 -18.83 -8.73 -10.29
CA VAL A 52 -17.99 -7.65 -10.85
C VAL A 52 -16.57 -7.76 -10.32
N TYR A 53 -16.42 -7.98 -9.02
CA TYR A 53 -15.10 -8.18 -8.38
C TYR A 53 -14.42 -9.43 -8.96
N LEU A 54 -15.11 -10.57 -8.96
CA LEU A 54 -14.54 -11.85 -9.40
C LEU A 54 -14.14 -11.82 -10.88
N ASN A 55 -15.00 -11.27 -11.76
CA ASN A 55 -14.70 -11.14 -13.19
C ASN A 55 -13.53 -10.18 -13.45
N THR A 56 -13.41 -9.10 -12.67
CA THR A 56 -12.30 -8.14 -12.81
C THR A 56 -10.98 -8.80 -12.43
N ILE A 57 -10.93 -9.52 -11.30
CA ILE A 57 -9.75 -10.29 -10.88
C ILE A 57 -9.36 -11.29 -11.97
N ASP A 58 -10.31 -12.06 -12.46
CA ASP A 58 -10.10 -13.08 -13.48
C ASP A 58 -9.46 -12.48 -14.75
N ARG A 59 -10.01 -11.39 -15.26
CA ARG A 59 -9.50 -10.72 -16.47
C ARG A 59 -8.11 -10.12 -16.25
N LEU A 60 -7.89 -9.43 -15.12
CA LEU A 60 -6.59 -8.79 -14.82
C LEU A 60 -5.51 -9.83 -14.59
N CYS A 61 -5.76 -10.83 -13.75
CA CYS A 61 -4.79 -11.89 -13.47
C CYS A 61 -4.46 -12.69 -14.72
N THR A 62 -5.47 -13.10 -15.50
CA THR A 62 -5.25 -13.83 -16.76
C THR A 62 -4.36 -13.04 -17.72
N TYR A 63 -4.63 -11.74 -17.89
CA TYR A 63 -3.83 -10.90 -18.79
C TYR A 63 -2.39 -10.73 -18.28
N TYR A 64 -2.20 -10.25 -17.03
CA TYR A 64 -0.86 -9.96 -16.55
C TYR A 64 -0.01 -11.22 -16.40
N ASN A 65 -0.59 -12.34 -15.96
CA ASN A 65 0.12 -13.61 -15.90
C ASN A 65 0.52 -14.10 -17.30
N SER A 66 -0.31 -13.84 -18.33
CA SER A 66 0.02 -14.22 -19.72
C SER A 66 1.23 -13.47 -20.29
N ILE A 67 1.55 -12.30 -19.74
CA ILE A 67 2.75 -11.51 -20.08
C ILE A 67 3.87 -11.64 -19.05
N GLY A 68 3.81 -12.66 -18.19
CA GLY A 68 4.83 -12.99 -17.20
C GLY A 68 4.90 -12.07 -15.98
N LYS A 69 3.84 -11.30 -15.70
CA LYS A 69 3.77 -10.43 -14.53
C LYS A 69 2.82 -11.01 -13.48
N ARG A 70 3.26 -10.97 -12.21
CA ARG A 70 2.38 -11.18 -11.07
C ARG A 70 1.47 -9.97 -10.87
N THR A 71 0.34 -10.15 -10.21
CA THR A 71 -0.53 -9.07 -9.76
C THR A 71 -0.51 -8.96 -8.24
N ASP A 72 -0.42 -7.75 -7.72
CA ASP A 72 -0.48 -7.43 -6.30
C ASP A 72 -1.64 -6.48 -6.04
N PHE A 73 -2.69 -6.97 -5.37
CA PHE A 73 -3.92 -6.22 -5.12
C PHE A 73 -3.86 -5.52 -3.78
N GLU A 74 -3.82 -4.19 -3.77
CA GLU A 74 -4.05 -3.38 -2.57
C GLU A 74 -5.55 -3.08 -2.44
N LEU A 75 -6.24 -3.84 -1.59
CA LEU A 75 -7.68 -3.74 -1.38
C LEU A 75 -7.96 -2.70 -0.29
N ILE A 76 -8.43 -1.52 -0.70
CA ILE A 76 -8.71 -0.38 0.18
C ILE A 76 -10.16 0.07 0.03
N GLY A 77 -10.64 0.91 0.95
CA GLY A 77 -11.99 1.47 0.90
C GLY A 77 -12.47 1.97 2.25
N GLY A 78 -13.77 1.96 2.50
CA GLY A 78 -14.32 2.14 3.83
C GLY A 78 -13.87 0.99 4.75
N GLU A 79 -14.64 -0.10 4.82
CA GLU A 79 -14.18 -1.37 5.43
C GLU A 79 -14.41 -2.51 4.44
N VAL A 80 -13.34 -3.01 3.85
CA VAL A 80 -13.44 -4.00 2.77
C VAL A 80 -13.89 -5.38 3.27
N THR A 81 -13.52 -5.76 4.49
CA THR A 81 -13.83 -7.10 5.01
C THR A 81 -15.32 -7.31 5.28
N VAL A 82 -16.13 -6.24 5.34
CA VAL A 82 -17.59 -6.36 5.50
C VAL A 82 -18.35 -6.40 4.16
N ILE A 83 -17.64 -6.31 3.04
CA ILE A 83 -18.23 -6.53 1.70
C ILE A 83 -18.83 -7.96 1.65
N PRO A 84 -20.09 -8.10 1.22
CA PRO A 84 -20.68 -9.43 1.02
C PRO A 84 -19.84 -10.28 0.06
N GLY A 85 -19.41 -11.46 0.50
CA GLY A 85 -18.55 -12.34 -0.31
C GLY A 85 -17.07 -11.94 -0.34
N PHE A 86 -16.56 -11.09 0.55
CA PHE A 86 -15.14 -10.69 0.56
C PHE A 86 -14.17 -11.88 0.67
N GLU A 87 -14.54 -12.93 1.42
CA GLU A 87 -13.77 -14.17 1.51
C GLU A 87 -13.59 -14.82 0.11
N GLU A 88 -14.62 -14.77 -0.73
CA GLU A 88 -14.56 -15.28 -2.11
C GLU A 88 -13.65 -14.42 -3.01
N ILE A 89 -13.59 -13.10 -2.75
CA ILE A 89 -12.71 -12.17 -3.46
C ILE A 89 -11.24 -12.52 -3.19
N VAL A 90 -10.83 -12.60 -1.92
CA VAL A 90 -9.43 -12.93 -1.57
C VAL A 90 -9.07 -14.34 -1.98
N LYS A 91 -10.00 -15.30 -1.86
CA LYS A 91 -9.83 -16.64 -2.39
C LYS A 91 -9.60 -16.63 -3.90
N LYS A 92 -10.39 -15.85 -4.66
CA LYS A 92 -10.23 -15.73 -6.12
C LYS A 92 -8.85 -15.19 -6.50
N ILE A 93 -8.32 -14.22 -5.76
CA ILE A 93 -6.95 -13.70 -5.96
C ILE A 93 -5.93 -14.81 -5.72
N SER A 94 -6.07 -15.60 -4.65
CA SER A 94 -5.13 -16.67 -4.29
C SER A 94 -5.12 -17.86 -5.29
N GLU A 95 -6.10 -17.97 -6.18
CA GLU A 95 -6.11 -18.96 -7.25
C GLU A 95 -5.13 -18.68 -8.40
N TYR A 96 -4.54 -17.46 -8.44
CA TYR A 96 -3.61 -17.02 -9.46
C TYR A 96 -2.18 -16.85 -8.90
N ASN A 97 -1.21 -16.60 -9.78
CA ASN A 97 0.10 -16.07 -9.39
C ASN A 97 -0.04 -14.59 -9.01
N SER A 98 -0.63 -14.34 -7.83
CA SER A 98 -1.06 -13.04 -7.36
C SER A 98 -0.88 -12.95 -5.86
N SER A 99 -0.87 -11.73 -5.33
CA SER A 99 -0.87 -11.44 -3.90
C SER A 99 -1.93 -10.40 -3.55
N SER A 100 -2.28 -10.33 -2.27
CA SER A 100 -3.21 -9.35 -1.75
C SER A 100 -2.69 -8.65 -0.50
N VAL A 101 -2.92 -7.33 -0.42
CA VAL A 101 -2.76 -6.52 0.77
C VAL A 101 -4.13 -5.96 1.15
N VAL A 102 -4.67 -6.39 2.28
CA VAL A 102 -6.01 -6.01 2.74
C VAL A 102 -5.92 -4.94 3.81
N TYR A 103 -6.45 -3.75 3.54
CA TYR A 103 -6.55 -2.66 4.52
C TYR A 103 -7.87 -2.76 5.26
N THR A 104 -7.84 -2.90 6.59
CA THR A 104 -9.02 -3.19 7.38
C THR A 104 -8.96 -2.64 8.80
N ASN A 105 -10.12 -2.32 9.35
CA ASN A 105 -10.28 -1.97 10.77
C ASN A 105 -10.38 -3.21 11.69
N ALA A 106 -10.18 -4.41 11.16
CA ALA A 106 -10.18 -5.66 11.90
C ALA A 106 -11.49 -5.96 12.68
N SER A 107 -12.63 -5.42 12.27
CA SER A 107 -13.89 -5.55 13.01
C SER A 107 -14.60 -6.90 12.85
N ARG A 108 -14.15 -7.77 11.94
CA ARG A 108 -14.76 -9.09 11.73
C ARG A 108 -14.48 -10.00 12.91
N THR A 109 -15.36 -11.01 13.09
CA THR A 109 -15.23 -11.98 14.19
C THR A 109 -13.99 -12.86 14.02
N LEU A 110 -13.44 -13.38 15.13
CA LEU A 110 -12.34 -14.36 15.11
C LEU A 110 -12.66 -15.56 14.20
N LYS A 111 -13.90 -16.07 14.26
CA LYS A 111 -14.32 -17.18 13.40
C LYS A 111 -14.20 -16.85 11.91
N TRP A 112 -14.43 -15.61 11.52
CA TRP A 112 -14.26 -15.17 10.14
C TRP A 112 -12.78 -15.11 9.78
N TRP A 113 -11.94 -14.50 10.63
CA TRP A 113 -10.50 -14.41 10.43
C TRP A 113 -9.83 -15.77 10.32
N SER A 114 -10.21 -16.72 11.19
CA SER A 114 -9.72 -18.11 11.18
C SER A 114 -9.95 -18.83 9.84
N LYS A 115 -10.98 -18.42 9.08
CA LYS A 115 -11.25 -18.96 7.75
C LYS A 115 -10.57 -18.18 6.63
N ALA A 116 -10.61 -16.84 6.71
CA ALA A 116 -10.17 -15.99 5.62
C ALA A 116 -8.64 -15.90 5.50
N LYS A 117 -7.91 -16.01 6.64
CA LYS A 117 -6.45 -15.86 6.70
C LYS A 117 -5.68 -16.74 5.69
N GLN A 118 -6.16 -17.93 5.39
CA GLN A 118 -5.51 -18.85 4.45
C GLN A 118 -5.47 -18.36 2.99
N TYR A 119 -6.23 -17.31 2.66
CA TYR A 119 -6.32 -16.71 1.32
C TYR A 119 -5.70 -15.31 1.25
N MET A 120 -5.10 -14.83 2.34
CA MET A 120 -4.52 -13.49 2.43
C MET A 120 -3.01 -13.58 2.57
N ASP A 121 -2.27 -12.78 1.80
CA ASP A 121 -0.81 -12.70 1.90
C ASP A 121 -0.40 -11.65 2.93
N SER A 122 -1.08 -10.50 2.94
CA SER A 122 -0.76 -9.39 3.82
C SER A 122 -2.00 -8.61 4.27
N VAL A 123 -1.97 -8.11 5.49
CA VAL A 123 -3.00 -7.22 6.03
C VAL A 123 -2.38 -5.98 6.65
N VAL A 124 -3.04 -4.85 6.45
CA VAL A 124 -2.77 -3.61 7.18
C VAL A 124 -3.92 -3.38 8.14
N LEU A 125 -3.73 -3.75 9.40
CA LEU A 125 -4.72 -3.58 10.45
C LEU A 125 -4.68 -2.13 10.96
N THR A 126 -5.83 -1.47 11.03
CA THR A 126 -5.92 -0.13 11.62
C THR A 126 -6.72 -0.18 12.91
N TYR A 127 -6.08 0.13 14.03
CA TYR A 127 -6.74 0.28 15.31
C TYR A 127 -7.36 1.67 15.44
N HIS A 128 -8.66 1.71 15.79
CA HIS A 128 -9.46 2.92 15.94
C HIS A 128 -9.86 3.11 17.43
N PRO A 129 -9.05 3.81 18.24
CA PRO A 129 -9.17 3.83 19.72
C PRO A 129 -10.50 4.34 20.28
N LEU A 130 -11.27 5.12 19.49
CA LEU A 130 -12.57 5.66 19.92
C LEU A 130 -13.75 4.73 19.63
N THR A 131 -13.54 3.67 18.84
CA THR A 131 -14.64 2.85 18.32
C THR A 131 -14.41 1.36 18.53
N GLN A 132 -13.15 0.94 18.60
CA GLN A 132 -12.76 -0.46 18.56
C GLN A 132 -12.43 -1.02 19.95
N ASP A 133 -12.83 -2.25 20.19
CA ASP A 133 -12.43 -3.02 21.37
C ASP A 133 -10.98 -3.48 21.24
N LYS A 134 -10.16 -3.15 22.25
CA LYS A 134 -8.73 -3.44 22.29
C LYS A 134 -8.45 -4.95 22.33
N GLU A 135 -9.17 -5.66 23.20
CA GLU A 135 -8.98 -7.10 23.41
C GLU A 135 -9.33 -7.88 22.15
N HIS A 136 -10.40 -7.47 21.46
CA HIS A 136 -10.76 -8.06 20.18
C HIS A 136 -9.67 -7.83 19.11
N PHE A 137 -9.09 -6.64 19.04
CA PHE A 137 -8.02 -6.33 18.09
C PHE A 137 -6.79 -7.20 18.36
N LEU A 138 -6.35 -7.31 19.61
CA LEU A 138 -5.21 -8.16 20.00
C LEU A 138 -5.49 -9.64 19.71
N ALA A 139 -6.72 -10.11 19.97
CA ALA A 139 -7.12 -11.47 19.68
C ALA A 139 -7.06 -11.79 18.17
N ILE A 140 -7.40 -10.83 17.30
CA ILE A 140 -7.26 -11.00 15.85
C ILE A 140 -5.80 -11.09 15.45
N ILE A 141 -4.92 -10.22 15.96
CA ILE A 141 -3.48 -10.31 15.69
C ILE A 141 -2.97 -11.70 16.05
N ASN A 142 -3.30 -12.20 17.25
CA ASN A 142 -2.89 -13.54 17.70
C ASN A 142 -3.43 -14.66 16.81
N GLU A 143 -4.63 -14.52 16.24
CA GLU A 143 -5.24 -15.52 15.38
C GLU A 143 -4.52 -15.65 14.03
N ILE A 144 -3.96 -14.53 13.50
CA ILE A 144 -3.48 -14.52 12.11
C ILE A 144 -1.95 -14.33 11.98
N LYS A 145 -1.23 -14.01 13.05
CA LYS A 145 0.18 -13.60 12.98
C LYS A 145 1.14 -14.66 12.44
N GLU A 146 0.78 -15.95 12.53
CA GLU A 146 1.61 -17.04 12.02
C GLU A 146 1.35 -17.36 10.53
N ASP A 147 0.26 -16.87 9.97
CA ASP A 147 -0.17 -17.22 8.62
C ASP A 147 -0.11 -16.04 7.64
N VAL A 148 -0.22 -14.81 8.15
CA VAL A 148 -0.39 -13.60 7.33
C VAL A 148 0.64 -12.55 7.72
N LYS A 149 1.25 -11.89 6.73
CA LYS A 149 2.07 -10.71 6.98
C LYS A 149 1.20 -9.57 7.52
N ILE A 150 1.61 -8.96 8.63
CA ILE A 150 0.82 -7.92 9.32
C ILE A 150 1.61 -6.62 9.40
N ASP A 151 0.95 -5.52 9.01
CA ASP A 151 1.33 -4.16 9.39
C ASP A 151 0.22 -3.55 10.24
N ILE A 152 0.56 -2.75 11.25
CA ILE A 152 -0.39 -2.15 12.18
C ILE A 152 -0.31 -0.63 12.15
N ASN A 153 -1.42 0.01 11.86
CA ASN A 153 -1.63 1.43 12.04
C ASN A 153 -2.49 1.66 13.28
N ILE A 154 -2.13 2.62 14.10
CA ILE A 154 -2.92 3.05 15.26
C ILE A 154 -3.34 4.50 15.00
N ALA A 155 -4.63 4.79 15.00
CA ALA A 155 -5.11 6.15 14.81
C ALA A 155 -4.71 7.01 16.01
N GLY A 156 -3.89 8.04 15.78
CA GLY A 156 -3.37 8.91 16.83
C GLY A 156 -4.43 9.89 17.32
N ILE A 157 -4.88 9.73 18.54
CA ILE A 157 -5.87 10.61 19.20
C ILE A 157 -5.13 11.62 20.06
N GLY A 158 -5.32 12.92 19.81
CA GLY A 158 -4.71 13.99 20.61
C GLY A 158 -5.06 13.85 22.10
N GLY A 159 -4.08 14.04 22.96
CA GLY A 159 -4.20 13.82 24.40
C GLY A 159 -4.05 12.35 24.84
N ARG A 160 -3.91 11.40 23.90
CA ARG A 160 -3.73 9.97 24.20
C ARG A 160 -2.52 9.33 23.50
N ILE A 161 -1.64 10.12 22.90
CA ILE A 161 -0.54 9.61 22.07
C ILE A 161 0.45 8.74 22.87
N GLU A 162 0.71 9.08 24.14
CA GLU A 162 1.58 8.25 25.00
C GLU A 162 0.95 6.88 25.28
N GLU A 163 -0.32 6.84 25.66
CA GLU A 163 -1.07 5.59 25.84
C GLU A 163 -1.09 4.73 24.56
N LEU A 164 -1.28 5.38 23.41
CA LEU A 164 -1.26 4.68 22.12
C LEU A 164 0.13 4.21 21.71
N GLY A 165 1.17 4.91 22.17
CA GLY A 165 2.56 4.45 22.09
C GLY A 165 2.78 3.16 22.89
N ASP A 166 2.30 3.12 24.13
CA ASP A 166 2.37 1.92 24.96
C ASP A 166 1.59 0.75 24.35
N PHE A 167 0.44 1.03 23.75
CA PHE A 167 -0.32 0.02 23.01
C PHE A 167 0.43 -0.48 21.75
N ALA A 168 1.16 0.37 21.07
CA ALA A 168 2.01 -0.06 19.96
C ALA A 168 3.11 -1.03 20.41
N GLU A 169 3.71 -0.81 21.61
CA GLU A 169 4.67 -1.76 22.19
C GLU A 169 4.01 -3.08 22.57
N GLU A 170 2.80 -3.04 23.15
CA GLU A 170 2.03 -4.25 23.45
C GLU A 170 1.73 -5.07 22.19
N CYS A 171 1.32 -4.40 21.09
CA CYS A 171 1.17 -5.07 19.81
C CYS A 171 2.50 -5.70 19.33
N ARG A 172 3.63 -5.00 19.50
CA ARG A 172 4.95 -5.50 19.09
C ARG A 172 5.36 -6.74 19.88
N ASP A 173 5.01 -6.77 21.15
CA ASP A 173 5.32 -7.91 22.03
C ASP A 173 4.68 -9.22 21.56
N LEU A 174 3.54 -9.15 20.85
CA LEU A 174 2.89 -10.32 20.27
C LEU A 174 3.72 -11.01 19.16
N PHE A 175 4.69 -10.31 18.59
CA PHE A 175 5.49 -10.84 17.48
C PHE A 175 6.89 -11.31 17.91
N LYS A 176 7.27 -11.20 19.19
CA LYS A 176 8.61 -11.56 19.67
C LYS A 176 8.97 -13.02 19.38
N ASP A 177 7.98 -13.92 19.46
CA ASP A 177 8.15 -15.35 19.25
C ASP A 177 7.50 -15.83 17.93
N CYS A 178 7.16 -14.89 17.02
CA CYS A 178 6.48 -15.19 15.76
C CYS A 178 7.50 -15.31 14.63
N GLU A 179 7.82 -16.53 14.20
CA GLU A 179 8.78 -16.77 13.11
C GLU A 179 8.34 -16.15 11.79
N HIS A 180 7.07 -16.28 11.42
CA HIS A 180 6.56 -15.76 10.14
C HIS A 180 6.73 -14.24 10.00
N ASN A 181 6.24 -13.47 10.96
CA ASN A 181 6.29 -12.00 10.90
C ASN A 181 7.66 -11.42 11.26
N TYR A 182 8.52 -12.16 11.95
CA TYR A 182 9.89 -11.76 12.21
C TYR A 182 10.66 -11.51 10.91
N TYR A 183 10.53 -12.41 9.92
CA TYR A 183 11.16 -12.25 8.61
C TYR A 183 10.58 -11.11 7.76
N TYR A 184 9.32 -10.73 8.00
CA TYR A 184 8.65 -9.67 7.21
C TYR A 184 8.74 -8.28 7.82
N ASN A 185 9.36 -8.13 9.00
CA ASN A 185 9.55 -6.83 9.64
C ASN A 185 8.23 -6.07 9.86
N VAL A 186 7.45 -6.50 10.83
CA VAL A 186 6.15 -5.87 11.17
C VAL A 186 6.29 -4.37 11.40
N SER A 187 5.59 -3.56 10.61
CA SER A 187 5.51 -2.12 10.81
C SER A 187 4.36 -1.79 11.76
N ILE A 188 4.67 -1.21 12.92
CA ILE A 188 3.67 -0.76 13.88
C ILE A 188 3.88 0.73 14.13
N CYS A 189 2.88 1.56 13.83
CA CYS A 189 3.02 2.98 13.98
C CYS A 189 1.72 3.68 14.40
N VAL A 190 1.87 4.68 15.29
CA VAL A 190 0.79 5.63 15.59
C VAL A 190 0.76 6.70 14.50
N LYS A 191 -0.37 6.83 13.82
CA LYS A 191 -0.53 7.71 12.65
C LYS A 191 -1.13 9.06 13.03
N THR A 192 -0.54 10.13 12.55
CA THR A 192 -1.14 11.47 12.61
C THR A 192 -2.45 11.51 11.81
N MET A 193 -3.52 12.02 12.43
CA MET A 193 -4.80 12.20 11.78
C MET A 193 -4.91 13.60 11.16
N TYR A 194 -5.38 13.70 9.93
CA TYR A 194 -5.49 14.94 9.17
C TYR A 194 -6.96 15.23 8.81
N LYS A 195 -7.35 16.51 8.84
CA LYS A 195 -8.72 16.96 8.50
C LYS A 195 -9.10 16.70 7.04
N LYS A 196 -8.12 16.68 6.14
CA LYS A 196 -8.33 16.46 4.71
C LYS A 196 -7.23 15.56 4.17
N LEU A 197 -7.59 14.71 3.24
CA LEU A 197 -6.62 13.97 2.43
C LEU A 197 -6.09 14.90 1.34
N LEU A 198 -5.10 15.72 1.70
CA LEU A 198 -4.40 16.59 0.74
C LEU A 198 -3.11 15.90 0.30
N GLY A 199 -2.71 16.15 -0.94
CA GLY A 199 -1.40 15.70 -1.43
C GLY A 199 -0.27 16.20 -0.52
N ARG A 200 0.85 15.49 -0.47
CA ARG A 200 1.96 15.70 0.49
C ARG A 200 2.60 17.09 0.52
N HIS A 201 2.31 17.96 -0.47
CA HIS A 201 2.90 19.29 -0.61
C HIS A 201 2.10 20.43 0.02
N SER A 202 0.89 20.18 0.49
CA SER A 202 0.15 21.18 1.25
C SER A 202 0.47 21.03 2.73
N LYS A 203 0.60 22.13 3.48
CA LYS A 203 0.59 22.10 4.94
C LYS A 203 -0.73 21.45 5.35
N GLN A 204 -0.65 20.16 5.74
CA GLN A 204 -1.83 19.42 6.15
C GLN A 204 -2.24 19.87 7.54
N GLU A 205 -3.48 20.30 7.69
CA GLU A 205 -4.05 20.61 8.98
C GLU A 205 -4.40 19.30 9.70
N THR A 206 -3.80 19.10 10.88
CA THR A 206 -4.09 17.93 11.71
C THR A 206 -5.51 18.00 12.28
N TYR A 207 -6.15 16.84 12.44
CA TYR A 207 -7.48 16.78 13.07
C TYR A 207 -7.42 17.20 14.53
N TRP A 208 -6.36 16.76 15.26
CA TRP A 208 -6.12 17.09 16.66
C TRP A 208 -5.03 18.16 16.78
N ASN A 209 -5.13 18.97 17.82
CA ASN A 209 -4.04 19.87 18.24
C ASN A 209 -3.04 19.08 19.07
N TYR A 210 -2.07 18.46 18.39
CA TYR A 210 -1.00 17.73 19.07
C TYR A 210 -0.01 18.68 19.75
N THR A 211 0.42 18.29 20.95
CA THR A 211 1.55 18.95 21.64
C THR A 211 2.88 18.62 20.97
N ASP A 212 3.93 19.40 21.24
CA ASP A 212 5.26 19.12 20.70
C ASP A 212 5.74 17.71 21.11
N ARG A 213 5.46 17.29 22.31
CA ARG A 213 5.79 15.94 22.81
C ARG A 213 5.05 14.84 22.03
N GLU A 214 3.78 15.03 21.77
CA GLU A 214 3.00 14.09 20.96
C GLU A 214 3.51 14.04 19.53
N LEU A 215 3.88 15.17 18.94
CA LEU A 215 4.48 15.23 17.61
C LEU A 215 5.84 14.50 17.54
N GLU A 216 6.65 14.56 18.60
CA GLU A 216 7.88 13.76 18.69
C GLU A 216 7.60 12.26 18.63
N ILE A 217 6.55 11.78 19.29
CA ILE A 217 6.15 10.36 19.26
C ILE A 217 5.62 9.97 17.87
N LEU A 218 4.76 10.81 17.29
CA LEU A 218 4.16 10.57 15.98
C LEU A 218 5.17 10.62 14.82
N GLN A 219 6.24 11.40 14.97
CA GLN A 219 7.31 11.52 13.97
C GLN A 219 8.37 10.42 14.09
N LYS A 220 8.39 9.68 15.19
CA LYS A 220 9.25 8.49 15.25
C LYS A 220 8.84 7.59 14.09
N PRO A 221 9.74 7.28 13.15
CA PRO A 221 9.45 6.26 12.16
C PRO A 221 8.98 5.05 12.94
N GLY A 222 7.86 4.46 12.53
CA GLY A 222 7.37 3.22 13.12
C GLY A 222 8.58 2.34 13.29
N VAL A 223 8.81 1.85 14.50
CA VAL A 223 10.12 1.29 14.87
C VAL A 223 10.55 0.38 13.75
N LYS A 224 11.61 0.79 13.06
CA LYS A 224 12.25 -0.11 12.11
C LYS A 224 12.50 -1.39 12.90
N PRO A 225 12.19 -2.55 12.32
CA PRO A 225 12.55 -3.81 12.95
C PRO A 225 13.98 -3.68 13.44
N MET A 226 14.26 -4.22 14.62
CA MET A 226 15.63 -4.31 15.07
C MET A 226 16.46 -4.82 13.90
N PRO A 227 17.62 -4.20 13.61
CA PRO A 227 18.54 -4.82 12.66
C PRO A 227 18.65 -6.26 13.08
N MET A 228 18.33 -7.20 12.18
CA MET A 228 18.61 -8.60 12.44
C MET A 228 20.08 -8.65 12.80
N GLU A 229 20.39 -9.03 14.05
CA GLU A 229 21.73 -9.52 14.30
C GLU A 229 21.92 -10.63 13.26
N PRO A 230 23.01 -10.60 12.49
CA PRO A 230 23.26 -11.65 11.53
C PRO A 230 23.14 -12.96 12.31
N VAL A 231 22.16 -13.78 11.97
CA VAL A 231 22.18 -15.17 12.43
C VAL A 231 23.48 -15.70 11.89
N GLU A 232 24.43 -16.04 12.78
CA GLU A 232 25.67 -16.70 12.39
C GLU A 232 25.28 -18.00 11.68
N HIS A 233 25.02 -17.91 10.39
CA HIS A 233 25.07 -19.06 9.53
C HIS A 233 26.54 -19.41 9.40
N ASN A 234 26.94 -20.48 10.07
CA ASN A 234 28.16 -21.23 9.74
C ASN A 234 28.03 -21.65 8.25
N THR A 235 28.46 -20.79 7.38
CA THR A 235 28.65 -21.12 5.96
C THR A 235 30.04 -20.67 5.56
N ASP A 236 30.80 -21.65 5.10
CA ASP A 236 32.08 -21.48 4.42
C ASP A 236 31.97 -20.37 3.36
N ASP A 237 32.94 -19.47 3.42
CA ASP A 237 33.44 -18.56 2.39
C ASP A 237 32.55 -18.35 1.14
N THR A 238 31.62 -17.40 1.21
CA THR A 238 31.21 -16.59 0.06
C THR A 238 31.18 -15.12 0.50
N GLU A 239 31.85 -14.26 -0.28
CA GLU A 239 31.89 -12.82 -0.11
C GLU A 239 30.45 -12.30 0.01
N HIS A 240 30.04 -11.87 1.20
CA HIS A 240 28.78 -11.19 1.41
C HIS A 240 28.89 -9.80 0.78
N GLU A 241 28.33 -9.61 -0.41
CA GLU A 241 28.04 -8.28 -0.91
C GLU A 241 27.15 -7.56 0.11
N GLU A 242 27.58 -6.38 0.58
CA GLU A 242 26.75 -5.53 1.41
C GLU A 242 25.40 -5.30 0.72
N PRO A 243 24.26 -5.35 1.46
CA PRO A 243 22.95 -5.17 0.85
C PRO A 243 22.91 -3.81 0.12
N ASP A 244 22.55 -3.83 -1.16
CA ASP A 244 22.46 -2.62 -1.98
C ASP A 244 21.41 -1.65 -1.40
N HIS A 245 21.88 -0.71 -0.58
CA HIS A 245 21.03 0.33 0.04
C HIS A 245 20.26 1.17 -0.97
N THR A 246 20.63 1.11 -2.26
CA THR A 246 19.93 1.83 -3.33
C THR A 246 18.78 1.03 -3.94
N ALA A 247 18.62 -0.25 -3.60
CA ALA A 247 17.63 -1.15 -4.23
C ALA A 247 16.20 -0.55 -4.24
N TRP A 248 15.79 0.09 -3.15
CA TRP A 248 14.48 0.71 -3.00
C TRP A 248 14.42 2.20 -3.39
N MET A 249 15.51 2.77 -3.90
CA MET A 249 15.56 4.14 -4.40
C MET A 249 15.17 4.18 -5.88
N THR A 250 14.80 5.35 -6.36
CA THR A 250 14.59 5.62 -7.78
C THR A 250 15.91 6.04 -8.41
N GLU A 251 16.33 5.34 -9.46
CA GLU A 251 17.50 5.66 -10.29
C GLU A 251 17.11 6.67 -11.38
N PHE A 252 17.82 7.77 -11.45
CA PHE A 252 17.80 8.75 -12.54
C PHE A 252 19.03 8.54 -13.39
N LEU A 253 18.86 8.22 -14.67
CA LEU A 253 19.96 8.07 -15.64
C LEU A 253 19.96 9.24 -16.61
N TYR A 254 21.13 9.83 -16.81
CA TYR A 254 21.36 10.96 -17.70
C TYR A 254 22.12 10.54 -18.97
N ASP A 255 22.07 11.40 -20.03
CA ASP A 255 22.66 11.13 -21.34
C ASP A 255 24.20 11.07 -21.33
N ASP A 256 24.85 11.62 -20.31
CA ASP A 256 26.30 11.50 -20.08
C ASP A 256 26.71 10.23 -19.29
N GLY A 257 25.74 9.34 -18.98
CA GLY A 257 25.94 8.13 -18.20
C GLY A 257 25.90 8.33 -16.68
N THR A 258 25.73 9.55 -16.19
CA THR A 258 25.59 9.83 -14.76
C THR A 258 24.34 9.17 -14.21
N LYS A 259 24.46 8.57 -13.02
CA LYS A 259 23.34 8.00 -12.24
C LYS A 259 23.16 8.73 -10.92
N LYS A 260 21.91 9.01 -10.56
CA LYS A 260 21.54 9.57 -9.26
C LYS A 260 20.46 8.68 -8.64
N TYR A 261 20.67 8.28 -7.39
CA TYR A 261 19.68 7.51 -6.60
C TYR A 261 18.99 8.42 -5.59
N VAL A 262 17.66 8.43 -5.63
CA VAL A 262 16.86 9.38 -4.84
C VAL A 262 15.71 8.63 -4.17
N GLN A 263 15.48 8.89 -2.89
CA GLN A 263 14.30 8.38 -2.20
C GLN A 263 13.03 9.08 -2.70
N HIS A 264 11.91 8.37 -2.74
CA HIS A 264 10.67 8.84 -3.37
C HIS A 264 10.21 10.22 -2.86
N HIS A 265 10.25 10.46 -1.54
CA HIS A 265 9.86 11.75 -0.96
C HIS A 265 10.81 12.90 -1.36
N GLN A 266 12.08 12.61 -1.59
CA GLN A 266 13.07 13.63 -1.98
C GLN A 266 12.95 14.05 -3.45
N ILE A 267 12.35 13.22 -4.32
CA ILE A 267 12.20 13.54 -5.74
C ILE A 267 11.37 14.83 -5.91
N ILE A 268 10.31 14.96 -5.11
CA ILE A 268 9.43 16.12 -5.16
C ILE A 268 10.10 17.32 -4.48
N ASP A 269 10.70 17.13 -3.32
CA ASP A 269 11.39 18.18 -2.57
C ASP A 269 12.53 18.81 -3.39
N GLN A 270 13.23 18.00 -4.20
CA GLN A 270 14.29 18.44 -5.10
C GLN A 270 13.79 18.87 -6.49
N GLN A 271 12.49 18.92 -6.73
CA GLN A 271 11.85 19.28 -8.01
C GLN A 271 12.36 18.42 -9.20
N LEU A 272 12.62 17.13 -8.95
CA LEU A 272 13.07 16.18 -9.97
C LEU A 272 11.90 15.44 -10.66
N ASN A 273 10.67 15.87 -10.45
CA ASN A 273 9.42 15.21 -10.87
C ASN A 273 8.83 15.71 -12.19
N GLY A 274 9.61 16.39 -13.02
CA GLY A 274 9.20 16.87 -14.35
C GLY A 274 9.42 15.81 -15.42
N PHE A 275 8.39 15.06 -15.80
CA PHE A 275 8.50 13.92 -16.72
C PHE A 275 7.64 14.06 -17.98
N LYS A 276 7.13 15.25 -18.28
CA LYS A 276 6.31 15.49 -19.47
C LYS A 276 7.00 15.05 -20.75
N GLY A 277 6.31 14.30 -21.59
CA GLY A 277 6.83 13.79 -22.84
C GLY A 277 7.61 12.47 -22.75
N MET A 278 7.97 12.02 -21.55
CA MET A 278 8.61 10.70 -21.39
C MET A 278 7.58 9.57 -21.51
N LYS A 279 8.00 8.43 -22.06
CA LYS A 279 7.21 7.19 -22.06
C LYS A 279 7.14 6.64 -20.65
N CYS A 280 5.94 6.51 -20.09
CA CYS A 280 5.70 6.08 -18.72
C CYS A 280 5.02 4.71 -18.69
N HIS A 281 5.54 3.77 -17.89
CA HIS A 281 5.06 2.39 -17.79
C HIS A 281 3.79 2.26 -16.93
N LEU A 282 2.96 3.29 -16.93
CA LEU A 282 1.62 3.27 -16.34
C LEU A 282 0.78 2.13 -16.92
N GLY A 283 0.04 1.42 -16.06
CA GLY A 283 -0.72 0.25 -16.45
C GLY A 283 0.10 -1.05 -16.62
N PHE A 284 1.44 -0.98 -16.51
CA PHE A 284 2.34 -2.15 -16.50
C PHE A 284 3.11 -2.33 -15.20
N GLU A 285 3.18 -1.29 -14.38
CA GLU A 285 3.78 -1.32 -13.04
C GLU A 285 2.76 -0.90 -11.96
N SER A 286 1.75 -0.12 -12.32
CA SER A 286 0.69 0.33 -11.44
C SER A 286 -0.63 0.48 -12.19
N LEU A 287 -1.74 0.16 -11.52
CA LEU A 287 -3.10 0.35 -11.97
C LEU A 287 -3.93 0.85 -10.77
N ASN A 288 -4.90 1.72 -11.02
CA ASN A 288 -5.82 2.19 -9.99
C ASN A 288 -7.26 1.94 -10.40
N ILE A 289 -8.07 1.39 -9.50
CA ILE A 289 -9.52 1.27 -9.66
C ILE A 289 -10.17 2.06 -8.54
N ASP A 290 -10.93 3.07 -8.88
CA ASP A 290 -11.59 3.91 -7.89
C ASP A 290 -12.87 3.30 -7.31
N ALA A 291 -13.44 3.93 -6.29
CA ALA A 291 -14.63 3.45 -5.60
C ALA A 291 -15.91 3.43 -6.48
N SER A 292 -15.90 4.08 -7.62
CA SER A 292 -16.99 4.01 -8.61
C SER A 292 -16.75 2.95 -9.68
N GLY A 293 -15.62 2.26 -9.65
CA GLY A 293 -15.23 1.25 -10.62
C GLY A 293 -14.51 1.77 -11.84
N GLU A 294 -14.21 3.07 -11.89
CA GLU A 294 -13.39 3.62 -12.96
C GLU A 294 -11.95 3.15 -12.83
N MET A 295 -11.42 2.58 -13.91
CA MET A 295 -10.07 2.06 -13.94
C MET A 295 -9.12 3.02 -14.66
N TYR A 296 -8.04 3.39 -13.98
CA TYR A 296 -7.04 4.32 -14.48
C TYR A 296 -5.64 3.67 -14.54
N SER A 297 -4.80 4.22 -15.40
CA SER A 297 -3.42 3.76 -15.56
C SER A 297 -2.57 3.84 -14.28
N SER A 298 -2.91 4.71 -13.37
CA SER A 298 -2.40 4.84 -12.01
C SER A 298 -3.12 6.01 -11.30
N TRP A 299 -2.63 6.48 -10.17
CA TRP A 299 -3.18 7.61 -9.41
C TRP A 299 -3.20 8.94 -10.18
N CYS A 300 -2.28 9.16 -11.11
CA CYS A 300 -2.26 10.38 -11.92
C CYS A 300 -3.43 10.47 -12.91
N GLY A 301 -4.13 9.36 -13.18
CA GLY A 301 -5.28 9.31 -14.08
C GLY A 301 -4.98 9.64 -15.54
N ALA A 302 -3.72 9.47 -15.99
CA ALA A 302 -3.31 9.84 -17.35
C ALA A 302 -4.12 9.13 -18.45
N VAL A 303 -4.55 7.90 -18.19
CA VAL A 303 -5.42 7.12 -19.09
C VAL A 303 -6.56 6.51 -18.27
N ASN A 304 -7.78 6.63 -18.78
CA ASN A 304 -8.95 5.92 -18.28
C ASN A 304 -9.23 4.71 -19.18
N PHE A 305 -9.40 3.53 -18.58
CA PHE A 305 -9.64 2.26 -19.27
C PHE A 305 -11.11 1.84 -19.22
N GLY A 306 -11.98 2.67 -18.69
CA GLY A 306 -13.42 2.42 -18.55
C GLY A 306 -13.81 1.92 -17.16
N ASN A 307 -15.10 1.66 -16.97
CA ASN A 307 -15.67 1.23 -15.71
C ASN A 307 -15.81 -0.29 -15.64
N ILE A 308 -15.28 -0.90 -14.58
CA ILE A 308 -15.28 -2.38 -14.40
C ILE A 308 -16.68 -2.98 -14.25
N SER A 309 -17.70 -2.17 -13.92
CA SER A 309 -19.10 -2.62 -13.88
C SER A 309 -19.71 -2.79 -15.27
N HIS A 310 -19.05 -2.30 -16.31
CA HIS A 310 -19.46 -2.43 -17.70
C HIS A 310 -18.65 -3.52 -18.40
N SER A 311 -19.14 -4.00 -19.54
CA SER A 311 -18.45 -5.07 -20.29
C SER A 311 -17.31 -4.56 -21.18
N ASP A 312 -17.24 -3.26 -21.45
CA ASP A 312 -16.42 -2.61 -22.47
C ASP A 312 -15.11 -1.99 -21.95
N TRP A 313 -14.80 -2.13 -20.63
CA TRP A 313 -13.52 -1.65 -20.11
C TRP A 313 -12.34 -2.44 -20.71
N SER A 314 -11.23 -1.77 -20.86
CA SER A 314 -10.03 -2.33 -21.52
C SER A 314 -8.86 -2.50 -20.53
N ILE A 315 -7.91 -3.35 -20.89
CA ILE A 315 -6.64 -3.51 -20.18
C ILE A 315 -5.56 -2.74 -20.93
N PRO A 316 -4.56 -2.13 -20.22
CA PRO A 316 -3.45 -1.43 -20.88
C PRO A 316 -2.71 -2.32 -21.89
N LYS A 317 -2.52 -1.84 -23.11
CA LYS A 317 -1.82 -2.57 -24.17
C LYS A 317 -0.56 -1.86 -24.68
N SER A 318 -0.34 -0.62 -24.29
CA SER A 318 0.79 0.18 -24.73
C SER A 318 1.24 1.15 -23.64
N ILE A 319 2.52 1.50 -23.70
CA ILE A 319 3.14 2.50 -22.82
C ILE A 319 2.57 3.88 -23.15
N THR A 320 2.29 4.67 -22.12
CA THR A 320 1.69 6.01 -22.24
C THR A 320 2.76 7.09 -22.20
N VAL A 321 2.64 8.11 -23.05
CA VAL A 321 3.46 9.33 -22.94
C VAL A 321 2.91 10.20 -21.81
N CYS A 322 3.77 10.61 -20.86
CA CYS A 322 3.35 11.42 -19.71
C CYS A 322 2.82 12.80 -20.17
N PRO A 323 1.56 13.13 -19.90
CA PRO A 323 0.97 14.40 -20.34
C PRO A 323 1.21 15.55 -19.36
N PHE A 324 1.66 15.26 -18.13
CA PHE A 324 1.72 16.23 -17.03
C PHE A 324 3.09 16.89 -16.91
N ASP A 325 3.11 18.18 -16.58
CA ASP A 325 4.36 18.92 -16.34
C ASP A 325 5.09 18.36 -15.11
N PHE A 326 4.35 17.96 -14.07
CA PHE A 326 4.89 17.41 -12.83
C PHE A 326 4.15 16.15 -12.41
N CYS A 327 4.90 15.14 -11.96
CA CYS A 327 4.37 13.94 -11.31
C CYS A 327 4.27 14.18 -9.80
N ASN A 328 3.07 14.47 -9.31
CA ASN A 328 2.85 14.86 -7.91
C ASN A 328 2.39 13.72 -7.00
N ASN A 329 2.12 12.55 -7.57
CA ASN A 329 1.74 11.39 -6.77
C ASN A 329 2.95 10.53 -6.44
N ILE A 330 3.16 10.26 -5.15
CA ILE A 330 4.34 9.53 -4.68
C ILE A 330 4.36 8.07 -5.14
N SER A 331 3.18 7.47 -5.37
CA SER A 331 3.09 6.10 -5.88
C SER A 331 3.47 6.01 -7.36
N ASP A 332 3.29 7.12 -8.11
CA ASP A 332 3.56 7.16 -9.56
C ASP A 332 4.98 7.65 -9.88
N ILE A 333 5.63 8.32 -8.92
CA ILE A 333 6.89 9.02 -9.16
C ILE A 333 8.02 8.07 -9.52
N SER A 334 8.00 6.86 -8.95
CA SER A 334 8.99 5.81 -9.15
C SER A 334 8.67 4.85 -10.32
N ILE A 335 7.49 5.00 -10.95
CA ILE A 335 7.16 4.21 -12.14
C ILE A 335 8.20 4.49 -13.23
N THR A 336 8.61 3.47 -13.96
CA THR A 336 9.61 3.56 -15.03
C THR A 336 9.20 4.57 -16.10
N LYS A 337 10.15 5.44 -16.46
CA LYS A 337 10.00 6.43 -17.52
C LYS A 337 11.24 6.43 -18.42
N THR A 338 11.03 6.54 -19.73
CA THR A 338 12.10 6.61 -20.73
C THR A 338 11.79 7.67 -21.78
N VAL A 339 12.80 8.21 -22.44
CA VAL A 339 12.62 9.10 -23.58
C VAL A 339 12.14 8.36 -24.83
#